data_8782e8bc511471f30ddb963a4a0393da
#
_entry.id   8782e8bc511471f30ddb963a4a0393da
#
_cell.length_a   1.000
_cell.length_b   1.000
_cell.length_c   1.000
_cell.angle_alpha   90.00
_cell.angle_beta   90.00
_cell.angle_gamma   90.00
#
_symmetry.space_group_name_H-M   'P 1'
#
loop_
_entity.id
_entity.type
_entity.pdbx_description
1 polymer ?
#
loop_
_entity_poly.entity_id
_entity_poly.type
_entity_poly.pdbx_seq_one_letter_code
_entity_poly.pdbx_strand_id
1 'polypeptide(L)'
;MNGIVTAGSGPGPVADFLPEEAGGTFVILMAYNEAKVIREVVERVLPLRVHVVVVDDASTDGTSDQLHGLPVSVVRHPVNLGQGAATQTGIEFAVARGARYLVTFDADGQHDEADIPRLVHVLSREGKDVALASRFLGREATGLGLSRRLLLKAAVVYTRWTTGLRISDAHNGLRAFRAGVAPALRITQNRMAHASEILQKIREGGLSYAEIPTVIRYTDYSKAKGQTGLGAVDILNDLIKGRLFR
;
A
#
# COMPACT_ATOMS: atom_id res chain seq x y z
N MET A 1 -24.13 -7.36 -6.82
CA MET A 1 -24.31 -5.93 -6.47
C MET A 1 -23.21 -5.56 -5.47
N ASN A 2 -22.07 -5.06 -5.94
CA ASN A 2 -20.97 -4.61 -5.07
C ASN A 2 -21.11 -3.11 -4.87
N GLY A 3 -21.82 -2.73 -3.80
CA GLY A 3 -22.04 -1.35 -3.42
C GLY A 3 -20.80 -0.76 -2.74
N ILE A 4 -20.53 0.53 -3.01
CA ILE A 4 -19.62 1.34 -2.20
C ILE A 4 -20.24 1.45 -0.82
N VAL A 5 -19.70 0.75 0.15
CA VAL A 5 -19.96 1.03 1.56
C VAL A 5 -18.97 2.13 1.96
N THR A 6 -19.45 3.37 2.05
CA THR A 6 -18.71 4.44 2.69
C THR A 6 -18.71 4.12 4.19
N ALA A 7 -17.60 3.61 4.69
CA ALA A 7 -17.40 3.49 6.13
C ALA A 7 -17.51 4.89 6.76
N GLY A 8 -18.25 4.99 7.86
CA GLY A 8 -18.69 6.22 8.51
C GLY A 8 -17.58 7.26 8.74
N SER A 9 -17.98 8.50 8.72
CA SER A 9 -17.19 9.71 8.92
C SER A 9 -16.56 9.76 10.31
N GLY A 10 -15.24 9.70 10.36
CA GLY A 10 -14.46 10.03 11.55
C GLY A 10 -13.35 8.99 11.84
N PRO A 11 -12.23 9.42 12.41
CA PRO A 11 -11.27 8.48 12.96
C PRO A 11 -11.88 7.90 14.24
N GLY A 12 -12.38 6.67 14.16
CA GLY A 12 -12.62 5.89 15.38
C GLY A 12 -11.28 5.74 16.14
N PRO A 13 -11.31 5.71 17.47
CA PRO A 13 -10.10 5.57 18.25
C PRO A 13 -9.38 4.28 17.91
N VAL A 14 -8.04 4.30 17.96
CA VAL A 14 -7.14 3.14 17.84
C VAL A 14 -7.51 2.02 18.84
N ALA A 15 -8.37 2.31 19.79
CA ALA A 15 -8.87 1.42 20.84
C ALA A 15 -9.60 0.15 20.34
N ASP A 16 -10.07 0.13 19.10
CA ASP A 16 -10.86 -1.00 18.57
C ASP A 16 -10.02 -2.04 17.81
N PHE A 17 -8.68 -1.89 17.78
CA PHE A 17 -7.80 -2.88 17.17
C PHE A 17 -7.57 -4.02 18.17
N LEU A 18 -8.27 -5.13 17.97
CA LEU A 18 -8.21 -6.24 18.89
C LEU A 18 -6.83 -6.93 18.88
N PRO A 19 -6.32 -7.40 20.04
CA PRO A 19 -5.03 -8.09 20.11
C PRO A 19 -4.91 -9.26 19.14
N GLU A 20 -5.99 -10.00 18.90
CA GLU A 20 -6.03 -11.10 17.93
C GLU A 20 -5.95 -10.65 16.47
N GLU A 21 -6.46 -9.46 16.15
CA GLU A 21 -6.34 -8.84 14.84
C GLU A 21 -4.91 -8.34 14.63
N ALA A 22 -4.35 -7.65 15.62
CA ALA A 22 -2.98 -7.17 15.60
C ALA A 22 -1.98 -8.32 15.46
N GLY A 23 -2.11 -9.38 16.30
CA GLY A 23 -1.24 -10.55 16.27
C GLY A 23 -1.33 -11.38 14.98
N GLY A 24 -2.41 -11.21 14.20
CA GLY A 24 -2.55 -11.83 12.87
C GLY A 24 -2.18 -10.91 11.72
N THR A 25 -1.78 -9.67 11.98
CA THR A 25 -1.49 -8.65 10.97
C THR A 25 0.01 -8.52 10.70
N PHE A 26 0.38 -8.59 9.42
CA PHE A 26 1.72 -8.32 8.95
C PHE A 26 1.71 -7.02 8.14
N VAL A 27 2.49 -6.03 8.59
CA VAL A 27 2.71 -4.77 7.88
C VAL A 27 3.99 -4.89 7.08
N ILE A 28 3.87 -4.80 5.76
CA ILE A 28 4.94 -4.96 4.78
C ILE A 28 5.38 -3.58 4.32
N LEU A 29 6.59 -3.20 4.68
CA LEU A 29 7.22 -1.96 4.25
C LEU A 29 8.21 -2.26 3.12
N MET A 30 7.97 -1.67 1.94
CA MET A 30 8.90 -1.73 0.83
C MET A 30 9.86 -0.54 0.93
N ALA A 31 11.16 -0.80 1.06
CA ALA A 31 12.18 0.22 1.25
C ALA A 31 13.25 0.17 0.15
N TYR A 32 13.58 1.33 -0.41
CA TYR A 32 14.72 1.53 -1.28
C TYR A 32 15.32 2.91 -1.06
N ASN A 33 16.50 2.96 -0.43
CA ASN A 33 17.19 4.18 -0.05
C ASN A 33 16.31 5.11 0.81
N GLU A 34 15.89 4.58 1.98
CA GLU A 34 15.03 5.24 2.96
C GLU A 34 15.73 5.41 4.33
N ALA A 35 17.07 5.36 4.40
CA ALA A 35 17.81 5.41 5.66
C ALA A 35 17.43 6.59 6.58
N LYS A 36 16.99 7.70 5.99
CA LYS A 36 16.64 8.92 6.75
C LYS A 36 15.32 8.82 7.53
N VAL A 37 14.40 7.94 7.09
CA VAL A 37 13.03 7.94 7.60
C VAL A 37 12.56 6.56 8.06
N ILE A 38 13.16 5.47 7.58
CA ILE A 38 12.68 4.11 7.79
C ILE A 38 12.55 3.76 9.27
N ARG A 39 13.50 4.18 10.12
CA ARG A 39 13.48 3.92 11.56
C ARG A 39 12.27 4.55 12.21
N GLU A 40 12.03 5.83 11.96
CA GLU A 40 10.89 6.58 12.49
C GLU A 40 9.56 5.96 12.03
N VAL A 41 9.46 5.57 10.76
CA VAL A 41 8.26 4.92 10.22
C VAL A 41 7.96 3.62 10.95
N VAL A 42 8.98 2.78 11.15
CA VAL A 42 8.84 1.52 11.87
C VAL A 42 8.44 1.76 13.32
N GLU A 43 9.12 2.68 14.02
CA GLU A 43 8.82 3.01 15.43
C GLU A 43 7.38 3.52 15.64
N ARG A 44 6.77 4.16 14.64
CA ARG A 44 5.33 4.54 14.67
C ARG A 44 4.39 3.36 14.50
N VAL A 45 4.78 2.34 13.73
CA VAL A 45 3.96 1.15 13.50
C VAL A 45 4.02 0.15 14.66
N LEU A 46 5.17 -0.01 15.31
CA LEU A 46 5.39 -1.01 16.38
C LEU A 46 4.38 -0.93 17.54
N PRO A 47 3.92 0.24 18.03
CA PRO A 47 2.92 0.32 19.09
C PRO A 47 1.58 -0.37 18.78
N LEU A 48 1.28 -0.61 17.50
CA LEU A 48 0.09 -1.35 17.07
C LEU A 48 0.18 -2.86 17.36
N ARG A 49 1.35 -3.35 17.83
CA ARG A 49 1.61 -4.77 18.17
C ARG A 49 1.39 -5.72 16.98
N VAL A 50 1.67 -5.25 15.79
CA VAL A 50 1.65 -6.01 14.53
C VAL A 50 3.02 -6.59 14.22
N HIS A 51 3.08 -7.57 13.31
CA HIS A 51 4.35 -8.03 12.76
C HIS A 51 4.82 -7.10 11.66
N VAL A 52 5.99 -6.50 11.84
CA VAL A 52 6.58 -5.60 10.85
C VAL A 52 7.61 -6.36 10.00
N VAL A 53 7.43 -6.31 8.68
CA VAL A 53 8.34 -6.89 7.69
C VAL A 53 8.83 -5.77 6.79
N VAL A 54 10.13 -5.52 6.80
CA VAL A 54 10.77 -4.57 5.89
C VAL A 54 11.44 -5.35 4.78
N VAL A 55 11.06 -5.09 3.53
CA VAL A 55 11.73 -5.61 2.35
C VAL A 55 12.62 -4.51 1.79
N ASP A 56 13.93 -4.67 2.02
CA ASP A 56 14.97 -3.78 1.50
C ASP A 56 15.36 -4.21 0.08
N ASP A 57 14.93 -3.42 -0.90
CA ASP A 57 15.14 -3.69 -2.32
C ASP A 57 16.54 -3.25 -2.80
N ALA A 58 17.59 -3.78 -2.12
CA ALA A 58 19.00 -3.51 -2.38
C ALA A 58 19.40 -2.04 -2.17
N SER A 59 19.00 -1.45 -1.05
CA SER A 59 19.44 -0.10 -0.67
C SER A 59 20.96 0.00 -0.51
N THR A 60 21.51 1.16 -0.85
CA THR A 60 22.95 1.46 -0.76
C THR A 60 23.29 2.53 0.26
N ASP A 61 22.29 3.07 0.94
CA ASP A 61 22.40 4.22 1.88
C ASP A 61 22.42 3.81 3.36
N GLY A 62 22.43 2.50 3.66
CA GLY A 62 22.35 2.01 5.04
C GLY A 62 20.94 1.88 5.59
N THR A 63 19.93 1.81 4.73
CA THR A 63 18.50 1.63 5.13
C THR A 63 18.32 0.48 6.11
N SER A 64 18.85 -0.72 5.80
CA SER A 64 18.74 -1.89 6.69
C SER A 64 19.45 -1.70 8.02
N ASP A 65 20.54 -0.92 8.05
CA ASP A 65 21.32 -0.69 9.28
C ASP A 65 20.51 0.13 10.30
N GLN A 66 19.61 0.99 9.83
CA GLN A 66 18.72 1.78 10.70
C GLN A 66 17.73 0.91 11.49
N LEU A 67 17.53 -0.33 11.10
CA LEU A 67 16.58 -1.24 11.72
C LEU A 67 17.18 -2.11 12.83
N HIS A 68 18.49 -2.03 13.04
CA HIS A 68 19.15 -2.78 14.12
C HIS A 68 18.54 -2.46 15.49
N GLY A 69 18.27 -3.53 16.26
CA GLY A 69 17.68 -3.45 17.61
C GLY A 69 16.16 -3.26 17.64
N LEU A 70 15.49 -3.12 16.50
CA LEU A 70 14.03 -3.11 16.43
C LEU A 70 13.47 -4.53 16.26
N PRO A 71 12.29 -4.84 16.84
CA PRO A 71 11.65 -6.15 16.73
C PRO A 71 10.93 -6.29 15.37
N VAL A 72 11.70 -6.29 14.29
CA VAL A 72 11.20 -6.38 12.90
C VAL A 72 11.89 -7.50 12.14
N SER A 73 11.23 -8.01 11.11
CA SER A 73 11.86 -8.91 10.14
C SER A 73 12.38 -8.10 8.95
N VAL A 74 13.65 -8.26 8.61
CA VAL A 74 14.24 -7.61 7.42
C VAL A 74 14.53 -8.69 6.37
N VAL A 75 13.99 -8.51 5.17
CA VAL A 75 14.27 -9.33 3.99
C VAL A 75 14.98 -8.43 2.98
N ARG A 76 16.17 -8.80 2.55
CA ARG A 76 16.95 -7.99 1.61
C ARG A 76 17.09 -8.65 0.27
N HIS A 77 16.80 -7.92 -0.82
CA HIS A 77 17.09 -8.34 -2.17
C HIS A 77 18.57 -8.15 -2.51
N PRO A 78 19.18 -9.03 -3.30
CA PRO A 78 20.58 -8.90 -3.74
C PRO A 78 20.76 -7.76 -4.76
N VAL A 79 19.71 -7.43 -5.51
CA VAL A 79 19.66 -6.35 -6.51
C VAL A 79 18.31 -5.65 -6.46
N ASN A 80 18.23 -4.40 -6.91
CA ASN A 80 16.96 -3.69 -7.00
C ASN A 80 16.05 -4.33 -8.06
N LEU A 81 14.98 -4.95 -7.59
CA LEU A 81 13.96 -5.59 -8.40
C LEU A 81 12.72 -4.71 -8.61
N GLY A 82 12.54 -3.67 -7.79
CA GLY A 82 11.44 -2.74 -7.82
C GLY A 82 10.32 -3.04 -6.83
N GLN A 83 9.49 -2.03 -6.58
CA GLN A 83 8.47 -2.03 -5.52
C GLN A 83 7.51 -3.21 -5.61
N GLY A 84 7.09 -3.61 -6.82
CA GLY A 84 6.18 -4.75 -6.99
C GLY A 84 6.82 -6.06 -6.55
N ALA A 85 8.10 -6.30 -6.88
CA ALA A 85 8.83 -7.47 -6.42
C ALA A 85 9.01 -7.46 -4.90
N ALA A 86 9.35 -6.31 -4.32
CA ALA A 86 9.46 -6.17 -2.86
C ALA A 86 8.13 -6.45 -2.15
N THR A 87 7.03 -5.94 -2.70
CA THR A 87 5.68 -6.22 -2.20
C THR A 87 5.38 -7.72 -2.23
N GLN A 88 5.65 -8.38 -3.35
CA GLN A 88 5.42 -9.83 -3.50
C GLN A 88 6.26 -10.64 -2.51
N THR A 89 7.54 -10.30 -2.35
CA THR A 89 8.43 -10.95 -1.38
C THR A 89 7.90 -10.80 0.05
N GLY A 90 7.44 -9.61 0.43
CA GLY A 90 6.85 -9.36 1.74
C GLY A 90 5.56 -10.15 1.98
N ILE A 91 4.70 -10.24 0.97
CA ILE A 91 3.47 -11.05 1.02
C ILE A 91 3.81 -12.53 1.23
N GLU A 92 4.72 -13.09 0.45
CA GLU A 92 5.14 -14.50 0.55
C GLU A 92 5.77 -14.80 1.91
N PHE A 93 6.63 -13.89 2.40
CA PHE A 93 7.22 -14.00 3.73
C PHE A 93 6.17 -14.02 4.84
N ALA A 94 5.20 -13.13 4.80
CA ALA A 94 4.15 -13.02 5.79
C ALA A 94 3.19 -14.22 5.77
N VAL A 95 2.77 -14.66 4.58
CA VAL A 95 1.91 -15.86 4.41
C VAL A 95 2.60 -17.11 4.94
N ALA A 96 3.89 -17.30 4.65
CA ALA A 96 4.68 -18.43 5.15
C ALA A 96 4.79 -18.45 6.69
N ARG A 97 4.53 -17.30 7.36
CA ARG A 97 4.53 -17.15 8.81
C ARG A 97 3.14 -17.11 9.43
N GLY A 98 2.11 -17.48 8.69
CA GLY A 98 0.76 -17.61 9.19
C GLY A 98 -0.01 -16.30 9.30
N ALA A 99 0.35 -15.29 8.51
CA ALA A 99 -0.41 -14.05 8.43
C ALA A 99 -1.90 -14.32 8.18
N ARG A 100 -2.76 -13.58 8.86
CA ARG A 100 -4.21 -13.52 8.60
C ARG A 100 -4.55 -12.31 7.75
N TYR A 101 -3.88 -11.21 8.02
CA TYR A 101 -4.05 -9.93 7.34
C TYR A 101 -2.68 -9.41 6.89
N LEU A 102 -2.63 -8.89 5.69
CA LEU A 102 -1.46 -8.32 5.05
C LEU A 102 -1.74 -6.84 4.80
N VAL A 103 -0.85 -5.96 5.23
CA VAL A 103 -0.96 -4.52 4.98
C VAL A 103 0.28 -4.06 4.25
N THR A 104 0.15 -3.49 3.06
CA THR A 104 1.26 -2.81 2.36
C THR A 104 1.35 -1.37 2.85
N PHE A 105 2.55 -0.91 3.17
CA PHE A 105 2.78 0.40 3.77
C PHE A 105 4.09 0.99 3.20
N ASP A 106 4.02 2.17 2.59
CA ASP A 106 5.22 2.78 2.00
C ASP A 106 6.17 3.28 3.09
N ALA A 107 7.48 3.07 2.88
CA ALA A 107 8.51 3.38 3.85
C ALA A 107 8.93 4.87 3.89
N ASP A 108 8.32 5.74 3.07
CA ASP A 108 8.67 7.15 2.90
C ASP A 108 8.03 8.10 3.93
N GLY A 109 7.27 7.55 4.88
CA GLY A 109 6.63 8.28 5.97
C GLY A 109 5.39 9.08 5.58
N GLN A 110 4.83 8.89 4.39
CA GLN A 110 3.64 9.62 3.94
C GLN A 110 2.34 9.10 4.53
N HIS A 111 2.27 7.80 4.86
CA HIS A 111 1.06 7.16 5.39
C HIS A 111 0.90 7.39 6.89
N ASP A 112 -0.36 7.41 7.33
CA ASP A 112 -0.73 7.42 8.74
C ASP A 112 -0.88 5.98 9.24
N GLU A 113 -0.12 5.62 10.27
CA GLU A 113 -0.18 4.32 10.92
C GLU A 113 -1.56 4.02 11.54
N ALA A 114 -2.32 5.06 11.91
CA ALA A 114 -3.69 4.93 12.42
C ALA A 114 -4.68 4.36 11.37
N ASP A 115 -4.32 4.36 10.09
CA ASP A 115 -5.15 3.75 9.05
C ASP A 115 -4.99 2.22 8.99
N ILE A 116 -3.92 1.64 9.57
CA ILE A 116 -3.70 0.19 9.61
C ILE A 116 -4.85 -0.55 10.30
N PRO A 117 -5.23 -0.21 11.56
CA PRO A 117 -6.38 -0.82 12.22
C PRO A 117 -7.69 -0.66 11.43
N ARG A 118 -7.90 0.49 10.79
CA ARG A 118 -9.10 0.76 10.00
C ARG A 118 -9.20 -0.12 8.76
N LEU A 119 -8.08 -0.36 8.07
CA LEU A 119 -8.03 -1.29 6.94
C LEU A 119 -8.28 -2.73 7.39
N VAL A 120 -7.65 -3.15 8.50
CA VAL A 120 -7.86 -4.50 9.04
C VAL A 120 -9.30 -4.70 9.49
N HIS A 121 -9.95 -3.68 10.08
CA HIS A 121 -11.36 -3.72 10.47
C HIS A 121 -12.28 -4.05 9.27
N VAL A 122 -12.02 -3.44 8.10
CA VAL A 122 -12.77 -3.74 6.87
C VAL A 122 -12.66 -5.23 6.49
N LEU A 123 -11.48 -5.82 6.68
CA LEU A 123 -11.27 -7.24 6.38
C LEU A 123 -11.91 -8.14 7.44
N SER A 124 -11.69 -7.83 8.72
CA SER A 124 -12.10 -8.69 9.84
C SER A 124 -13.58 -8.63 10.15
N ARG A 125 -14.18 -7.42 10.14
CA ARG A 125 -15.56 -7.18 10.59
C ARG A 125 -16.54 -7.05 9.42
N GLU A 126 -16.16 -6.37 8.34
CA GLU A 126 -17.05 -6.22 7.19
C GLU A 126 -16.93 -7.39 6.20
N GLY A 127 -16.01 -8.32 6.46
CA GLY A 127 -15.86 -9.54 5.68
C GLY A 127 -15.30 -9.33 4.26
N LYS A 128 -14.67 -8.18 3.99
CA LYS A 128 -14.07 -7.91 2.67
C LYS A 128 -12.76 -8.67 2.48
N ASP A 129 -12.44 -8.97 1.24
CA ASP A 129 -11.18 -9.61 0.86
C ASP A 129 -10.03 -8.59 0.79
N VAL A 130 -10.36 -7.34 0.38
CA VAL A 130 -9.42 -6.26 0.14
C VAL A 130 -9.94 -4.95 0.72
N ALA A 131 -9.07 -4.20 1.38
CA ALA A 131 -9.31 -2.82 1.81
C ALA A 131 -8.30 -1.89 1.14
N LEU A 132 -8.79 -0.83 0.51
CA LEU A 132 -7.99 0.14 -0.23
C LEU A 132 -8.07 1.50 0.45
N ALA A 133 -6.94 2.14 0.71
CA ALA A 133 -6.94 3.52 1.19
C ALA A 133 -7.11 4.49 0.01
N SER A 134 -7.91 5.53 0.19
CA SER A 134 -8.16 6.53 -0.84
C SER A 134 -8.00 7.96 -0.33
N ARG A 135 -7.21 8.74 -1.06
CA ARG A 135 -7.03 10.19 -0.85
C ARG A 135 -8.24 11.03 -1.23
N PHE A 136 -9.16 10.45 -2.00
CA PHE A 136 -10.29 11.17 -2.61
C PHE A 136 -11.64 10.88 -1.95
N LEU A 137 -11.64 10.11 -0.86
CA LEU A 137 -12.82 9.84 -0.04
C LEU A 137 -12.86 10.79 1.18
N GLY A 138 -13.49 11.95 1.04
CA GLY A 138 -13.93 12.78 2.17
C GLY A 138 -12.86 13.51 2.97
N ARG A 139 -11.57 13.35 2.68
CA ARG A 139 -10.48 14.16 3.25
C ARG A 139 -9.71 14.81 2.12
N GLU A 140 -9.51 16.11 2.18
CA GLU A 140 -8.72 16.81 1.17
C GLU A 140 -7.26 16.35 1.26
N ALA A 141 -6.72 15.90 0.14
CA ALA A 141 -5.28 15.71 -0.02
C ALA A 141 -4.61 17.09 0.08
N THR A 142 -4.16 17.45 1.28
CA THR A 142 -3.47 18.71 1.54
C THR A 142 -2.13 18.71 0.82
N GLY A 143 -1.87 19.72 -0.02
CA GLY A 143 -0.59 19.90 -0.68
C GLY A 143 -0.44 19.28 -2.07
N LEU A 144 -1.49 18.71 -2.67
CA LEU A 144 -1.47 18.27 -4.06
C LEU A 144 -1.64 19.45 -5.02
N GLY A 145 -0.66 19.70 -5.88
CA GLY A 145 -0.79 20.63 -7.00
C GLY A 145 -1.93 20.23 -7.96
N LEU A 146 -2.58 21.21 -8.59
CA LEU A 146 -3.77 21.02 -9.41
C LEU A 146 -3.50 20.05 -10.59
N SER A 147 -2.34 20.15 -11.24
CA SER A 147 -1.92 19.27 -12.34
C SER A 147 -1.80 17.80 -11.90
N ARG A 148 -1.20 17.55 -10.73
CA ARG A 148 -1.07 16.19 -10.17
C ARG A 148 -2.42 15.61 -9.78
N ARG A 149 -3.34 16.44 -9.25
CA ARG A 149 -4.71 16.02 -8.91
C ARG A 149 -5.49 15.62 -10.18
N LEU A 150 -5.34 16.39 -11.29
CA LEU A 150 -5.97 16.06 -12.57
C LEU A 150 -5.44 14.75 -13.15
N LEU A 151 -4.12 14.54 -13.11
CA LEU A 151 -3.49 13.32 -13.59
C LEU A 151 -3.97 12.08 -12.80
N LEU A 152 -4.02 12.17 -11.47
CA LEU A 152 -4.53 11.08 -10.64
C LEU A 152 -6.00 10.78 -10.91
N LYS A 153 -6.84 11.80 -11.11
CA LYS A 153 -8.23 11.60 -11.52
C LYS A 153 -8.36 10.93 -12.89
N ALA A 154 -7.53 11.34 -13.86
CA ALA A 154 -7.50 10.70 -15.17
C ALA A 154 -7.09 9.22 -15.06
N ALA A 155 -6.11 8.89 -14.22
CA ALA A 155 -5.71 7.52 -13.94
C ALA A 155 -6.85 6.71 -13.29
N VAL A 156 -7.62 7.31 -12.38
CA VAL A 156 -8.82 6.67 -11.80
C VAL A 156 -9.86 6.37 -12.88
N VAL A 157 -10.17 7.33 -13.76
CA VAL A 157 -11.12 7.14 -14.86
C VAL A 157 -10.66 6.00 -15.78
N TYR A 158 -9.38 6.01 -16.16
CA TYR A 158 -8.79 4.93 -16.96
C TYR A 158 -8.90 3.58 -16.27
N THR A 159 -8.56 3.49 -14.99
CA THR A 159 -8.63 2.24 -14.22
C THR A 159 -10.07 1.74 -14.09
N ARG A 160 -11.03 2.64 -13.82
CA ARG A 160 -12.46 2.29 -13.80
C ARG A 160 -12.93 1.73 -15.14
N TRP A 161 -12.49 2.34 -16.24
CA TRP A 161 -12.86 1.88 -17.58
C TRP A 161 -12.24 0.53 -17.93
N THR A 162 -10.97 0.30 -17.55
CA THR A 162 -10.26 -0.93 -17.89
C THR A 162 -10.60 -2.11 -16.97
N THR A 163 -10.86 -1.86 -15.69
CA THR A 163 -11.14 -2.90 -14.69
C THR A 163 -12.62 -3.05 -14.35
N GLY A 164 -13.44 -2.03 -14.60
CA GLY A 164 -14.82 -1.97 -14.14
C GLY A 164 -14.98 -1.81 -12.62
N LEU A 165 -13.88 -1.63 -11.86
CA LEU A 165 -13.93 -1.37 -10.42
C LEU A 165 -14.41 0.06 -10.15
N ARG A 166 -15.26 0.23 -9.14
CA ARG A 166 -15.73 1.56 -8.69
C ARG A 166 -14.81 2.08 -7.59
N ILE A 167 -13.55 2.40 -7.94
CA ILE A 167 -12.54 2.94 -7.02
C ILE A 167 -12.43 4.46 -7.16
N SER A 168 -12.00 5.13 -6.10
CA SER A 168 -11.74 6.58 -6.08
C SER A 168 -10.25 6.92 -6.14
N ASP A 169 -9.35 5.98 -5.80
CA ASP A 169 -7.90 6.13 -5.86
C ASP A 169 -7.24 4.87 -6.43
N ALA A 170 -6.50 5.00 -7.53
CA ALA A 170 -5.86 3.88 -8.20
C ALA A 170 -4.40 3.63 -7.76
N HIS A 171 -3.73 4.66 -7.21
CA HIS A 171 -2.29 4.64 -6.98
C HIS A 171 -1.89 4.89 -5.51
N ASN A 172 -2.76 4.56 -4.57
CA ASN A 172 -2.40 4.57 -3.15
C ASN A 172 -1.73 3.23 -2.79
N GLY A 173 -0.52 3.29 -2.22
CA GLY A 173 0.25 2.11 -1.81
C GLY A 173 -0.28 1.45 -0.53
N LEU A 174 -1.05 2.19 0.28
CA LEU A 174 -1.63 1.67 1.52
C LEU A 174 -2.87 0.82 1.22
N ARG A 175 -2.72 -0.48 1.39
CA ARG A 175 -3.75 -1.48 1.10
C ARG A 175 -3.70 -2.60 2.12
N ALA A 176 -4.82 -3.26 2.34
CA ALA A 176 -4.83 -4.47 3.15
C ALA A 176 -5.56 -5.62 2.44
N PHE A 177 -5.14 -6.84 2.73
CA PHE A 177 -5.64 -8.06 2.11
C PHE A 177 -5.82 -9.16 3.17
N ARG A 178 -6.83 -10.00 3.02
CA ARG A 178 -6.84 -11.28 3.71
C ARG A 178 -5.73 -12.16 3.15
N ALA A 179 -4.98 -12.85 4.00
CA ALA A 179 -3.90 -13.73 3.53
C ALA A 179 -4.42 -14.85 2.60
N GLY A 180 -5.67 -15.31 2.81
CA GLY A 180 -6.28 -16.33 1.96
C GLY A 180 -6.44 -15.96 0.49
N VAL A 181 -6.45 -14.65 0.14
CA VAL A 181 -6.55 -14.21 -1.27
C VAL A 181 -5.19 -13.90 -1.89
N ALA A 182 -4.09 -14.03 -1.14
CA ALA A 182 -2.74 -13.76 -1.64
C ALA A 182 -2.39 -14.53 -2.94
N PRO A 183 -2.78 -15.81 -3.10
CA PRO A 183 -2.53 -16.52 -4.36
C PRO A 183 -3.21 -15.87 -5.57
N ALA A 184 -4.42 -15.35 -5.41
CA ALA A 184 -5.16 -14.66 -6.47
C ALA A 184 -4.56 -13.27 -6.80
N LEU A 185 -3.86 -12.66 -5.83
CA LEU A 185 -3.23 -11.35 -5.96
C LEU A 185 -1.74 -11.40 -6.32
N ARG A 186 -1.22 -12.57 -6.69
CA ARG A 186 0.21 -12.73 -7.01
C ARG A 186 0.70 -11.67 -7.99
N ILE A 187 1.64 -10.83 -7.52
CA ILE A 187 2.20 -9.72 -8.27
C ILE A 187 3.30 -10.24 -9.19
N THR A 188 3.24 -9.88 -10.47
CA THR A 188 4.21 -10.24 -11.50
C THR A 188 4.94 -9.04 -12.08
N GLN A 189 4.37 -7.84 -11.93
CA GLN A 189 4.97 -6.59 -12.37
C GLN A 189 5.90 -6.03 -11.31
N ASN A 190 7.20 -6.04 -11.57
CA ASN A 190 8.22 -5.74 -10.59
C ASN A 190 8.29 -4.26 -10.15
N ARG A 191 7.87 -3.32 -11.01
CA ARG A 191 7.96 -1.87 -10.76
C ARG A 191 6.59 -1.27 -10.47
N MET A 192 6.40 0.00 -10.78
CA MET A 192 5.17 0.77 -10.48
C MET A 192 3.89 0.20 -11.08
N ALA A 193 3.97 -0.59 -12.16
CA ALA A 193 2.82 -1.23 -12.79
C ALA A 193 2.07 -2.21 -11.88
N HIS A 194 2.70 -2.72 -10.81
CA HIS A 194 2.05 -3.58 -9.81
C HIS A 194 0.80 -2.93 -9.19
N ALA A 195 0.78 -1.61 -9.05
CA ALA A 195 -0.37 -0.91 -8.46
C ALA A 195 -1.65 -1.11 -9.29
N SER A 196 -1.53 -1.06 -10.61
CA SER A 196 -2.63 -1.33 -11.54
C SER A 196 -2.91 -2.83 -11.68
N GLU A 197 -1.87 -3.67 -11.64
CA GLU A 197 -1.99 -5.13 -11.67
C GLU A 197 -2.84 -5.65 -10.51
N ILE A 198 -2.61 -5.16 -9.29
CA ILE A 198 -3.41 -5.55 -8.11
C ILE A 198 -4.89 -5.26 -8.34
N LEU A 199 -5.24 -4.08 -8.86
CA LEU A 199 -6.62 -3.72 -9.14
C LEU A 199 -7.24 -4.61 -10.22
N GLN A 200 -6.48 -4.95 -11.25
CA GLN A 200 -6.92 -5.90 -12.26
C GLN A 200 -7.17 -7.29 -11.64
N LYS A 201 -6.28 -7.79 -10.78
CA LYS A 201 -6.43 -9.08 -10.10
C LYS A 201 -7.61 -9.11 -9.13
N ILE A 202 -7.91 -8.01 -8.44
CA ILE A 202 -9.14 -7.87 -7.64
C ILE A 202 -10.36 -8.10 -8.54
N ARG A 203 -10.38 -7.52 -9.73
CA ARG A 203 -11.48 -7.70 -10.70
C ARG A 203 -11.56 -9.13 -11.22
N GLU A 204 -10.44 -9.67 -11.70
CA GLU A 204 -10.35 -11.02 -12.28
C GLU A 204 -10.71 -12.10 -11.26
N GLY A 205 -10.26 -11.95 -10.02
CA GLY A 205 -10.56 -12.84 -8.91
C GLY A 205 -11.97 -12.67 -8.32
N GLY A 206 -12.76 -11.69 -8.78
CA GLY A 206 -14.06 -11.38 -8.20
C GLY A 206 -14.01 -11.02 -6.72
N LEU A 207 -12.85 -10.50 -6.24
CA LEU A 207 -12.64 -10.23 -4.84
C LEU A 207 -13.51 -9.07 -4.35
N SER A 208 -14.07 -9.24 -3.17
CA SER A 208 -14.83 -8.18 -2.51
C SER A 208 -13.89 -7.13 -1.96
N TYR A 209 -14.22 -5.84 -2.14
CA TYR A 209 -13.36 -4.75 -1.65
C TYR A 209 -14.17 -3.59 -1.08
N ALA A 210 -13.51 -2.80 -0.23
CA ALA A 210 -14.00 -1.50 0.19
C ALA A 210 -12.87 -0.47 0.19
N GLU A 211 -13.22 0.82 0.11
CA GLU A 211 -12.27 1.92 0.25
C GLU A 211 -12.49 2.65 1.57
N ILE A 212 -11.39 3.05 2.22
CA ILE A 212 -11.41 3.93 3.39
C ILE A 212 -10.74 5.27 3.08
N PRO A 213 -11.20 6.39 3.65
CA PRO A 213 -10.51 7.66 3.50
C PRO A 213 -9.19 7.66 4.26
N THR A 214 -8.12 8.17 3.61
CA THR A 214 -6.79 8.36 4.20
C THR A 214 -6.26 9.76 3.93
N VAL A 215 -5.31 10.19 4.74
CA VAL A 215 -4.56 11.43 4.53
C VAL A 215 -3.11 11.08 4.18
N ILE A 216 -2.61 11.61 3.08
CA ILE A 216 -1.19 11.51 2.72
C ILE A 216 -0.46 12.74 3.23
N ARG A 217 0.55 12.53 4.08
CA ARG A 217 1.39 13.58 4.63
C ARG A 217 2.57 13.84 3.68
N TYR A 218 2.55 14.95 2.96
CA TYR A 218 3.68 15.33 2.12
C TYR A 218 4.75 16.04 2.97
N THR A 219 5.77 15.28 3.39
CA THR A 219 6.95 15.82 4.07
C THR A 219 7.90 16.47 3.07
N ASP A 220 8.81 17.34 3.54
CA ASP A 220 9.83 17.94 2.66
C ASP A 220 10.74 16.86 2.07
N TYR A 221 10.99 15.79 2.80
CA TYR A 221 11.73 14.61 2.31
C TYR A 221 10.99 13.94 1.14
N SER A 222 9.72 13.65 1.29
CA SER A 222 8.93 12.98 0.25
C SER A 222 8.74 13.87 -0.99
N LYS A 223 8.63 15.19 -0.80
CA LYS A 223 8.60 16.17 -1.91
C LYS A 223 9.92 16.17 -2.68
N ALA A 224 11.06 16.18 -1.99
CA ALA A 224 12.38 16.16 -2.62
C ALA A 224 12.61 14.86 -3.42
N LYS A 225 12.17 13.71 -2.89
CA LYS A 225 12.28 12.40 -3.57
C LYS A 225 11.28 12.25 -4.71
N GLY A 226 10.07 12.79 -4.58
CA GLY A 226 8.99 12.72 -5.59
C GLY A 226 9.01 13.83 -6.64
N GLN A 227 9.93 14.78 -6.57
CA GLN A 227 10.02 15.93 -7.50
C GLN A 227 10.65 15.60 -8.87
N THR A 228 11.17 14.40 -9.09
CA THR A 228 11.49 13.99 -10.44
C THR A 228 10.16 13.78 -11.18
N GLY A 229 9.77 14.75 -12.03
CA GLY A 229 8.57 14.72 -12.88
C GLY A 229 8.45 13.48 -13.79
N LEU A 230 9.41 12.59 -13.72
CA LEU A 230 9.47 11.27 -14.34
C LEU A 230 8.41 10.31 -13.81
N GLY A 231 8.01 10.36 -12.52
CA GLY A 231 7.00 9.44 -11.99
C GLY A 231 5.61 9.56 -12.62
N ALA A 232 5.24 10.74 -13.12
CA ALA A 232 3.99 10.94 -13.86
C ALA A 232 4.07 10.40 -15.29
N VAL A 233 5.25 10.52 -15.92
CA VAL A 233 5.54 9.97 -17.24
C VAL A 233 5.65 8.46 -17.18
N ASP A 234 6.23 7.90 -16.10
CA ASP A 234 6.32 6.46 -15.89
C ASP A 234 4.95 5.82 -15.70
N ILE A 235 4.04 6.46 -14.95
CA ILE A 235 2.64 6.02 -14.83
C ILE A 235 1.96 5.99 -16.21
N LEU A 236 2.16 7.02 -17.02
CA LEU A 236 1.57 7.08 -18.36
C LEU A 236 2.18 6.03 -19.31
N ASN A 237 3.50 5.85 -19.28
CA ASN A 237 4.20 4.81 -20.04
C ASN A 237 3.79 3.40 -19.63
N ASP A 238 3.62 3.13 -18.35
CA ASP A 238 3.18 1.83 -17.85
C ASP A 238 1.72 1.54 -18.23
N LEU A 239 0.86 2.58 -18.25
CA LEU A 239 -0.51 2.47 -18.74
C LEU A 239 -0.57 2.15 -20.25
N ILE A 240 0.36 2.73 -21.05
CA ILE A 240 0.44 2.51 -22.51
C ILE A 240 1.06 1.12 -22.81
N LYS A 241 2.15 0.75 -22.12
CA LYS A 241 2.83 -0.54 -22.31
C LYS A 241 1.97 -1.73 -21.92
N GLY A 242 1.20 -1.64 -20.84
CA GLY A 242 0.27 -2.69 -20.42
C GLY A 242 -0.81 -3.03 -21.45
N ARG A 243 -0.97 -2.20 -22.49
CA ARG A 243 -1.94 -2.41 -23.58
C ARG A 243 -1.30 -2.95 -24.87
N LEU A 244 0.01 -2.75 -25.08
CA LEU A 244 0.73 -3.15 -26.30
C LEU A 244 1.30 -4.58 -26.24
N PHE A 245 1.30 -5.21 -25.07
CA PHE A 245 1.83 -6.57 -24.85
C PHE A 245 0.78 -7.56 -24.36
N ARG A 246 -0.48 -7.37 -24.75
CA ARG A 246 -1.56 -8.38 -24.68
C ARG A 246 -1.87 -8.96 -26.05
#